data_061f8916d917291eec8a859530b66bce
#
_entry.id   061f8916d917291eec8a859530b66bce
#
_cell.length_a   1.000
_cell.length_b   1.000
_cell.length_c   1.000
_cell.angle_alpha   90.00
_cell.angle_beta   90.00
_cell.angle_gamma   90.00
#
_symmetry.space_group_name_H-M   'P 1'
#
loop_
_entity.id
_entity.type
_entity.pdbx_description
1 polymer ?
#
loop_
_entity_poly.entity_id
_entity_poly.type
_entity_poly.pdbx_seq_one_letter_code
_entity_poly.pdbx_strand_id
1 'polypeptide(L)'
;MKDCVEVLKALADPNRLRVFWLLARIDERICVAEAMDVLGESHYNASRILKSLKQAGLVTAEREGKWVFYSLPAPLAGSFHAHLLKAIQAIPAENFSEEIKRCQLRLGMREHGECIVGADSDAWRNVSTQAQTKRKPAARKRHTEVV
;
A
#
# COMPACT_ATOMS: atom_id res chain seq x y z
N MET A 1 28.20 0.19 -1.17
CA MET A 1 27.69 1.08 -0.10
C MET A 1 26.69 2.11 -0.59
N LYS A 2 26.93 2.77 -1.74
CA LYS A 2 26.00 3.77 -2.30
C LYS A 2 24.57 3.21 -2.46
N ASP A 3 24.43 2.01 -2.99
CA ASP A 3 23.12 1.38 -3.21
C ASP A 3 22.37 1.10 -1.91
N CYS A 4 23.07 0.69 -0.86
CA CYS A 4 22.47 0.48 0.46
C CYS A 4 21.97 1.80 1.06
N VAL A 5 22.73 2.87 0.89
CA VAL A 5 22.33 4.22 1.36
C VAL A 5 21.09 4.71 0.61
N GLU A 6 21.05 4.55 -0.71
CA GLU A 6 19.88 4.94 -1.52
C GLU A 6 18.61 4.16 -1.15
N VAL A 7 18.76 2.87 -0.89
CA VAL A 7 17.67 2.02 -0.40
C VAL A 7 17.15 2.49 0.96
N LEU A 8 18.04 2.73 1.91
CA LEU A 8 17.65 3.21 3.24
C LEU A 8 17.01 4.60 3.19
N LYS A 9 17.53 5.51 2.36
CA LYS A 9 16.91 6.82 2.14
C LYS A 9 15.52 6.70 1.53
N ALA A 10 15.33 5.81 0.56
CA ALA A 10 14.03 5.59 -0.06
C ALA A 10 12.98 5.12 0.96
N LEU A 11 13.36 4.27 1.90
CA LEU A 11 12.46 3.76 2.94
C LEU A 11 12.31 4.69 4.15
N ALA A 12 13.16 5.70 4.30
CA ALA A 12 13.08 6.68 5.38
C ALA A 12 12.02 7.77 5.13
N ASP A 13 10.94 7.43 4.47
CA ASP A 13 9.78 8.28 4.20
C ASP A 13 8.51 7.49 4.52
N PRO A 14 7.55 8.06 5.27
CA PRO A 14 6.37 7.33 5.71
C PRO A 14 5.53 6.77 4.56
N ASN A 15 5.38 7.51 3.47
CA ASN A 15 4.56 7.08 2.33
C ASN A 15 5.22 5.97 1.53
N ARG A 16 6.53 6.09 1.28
CA ARG A 16 7.29 5.05 0.59
C ARG A 16 7.38 3.77 1.42
N LEU A 17 7.58 3.90 2.72
CA LEU A 17 7.60 2.76 3.63
C LEU A 17 6.25 2.03 3.65
N ARG A 18 5.14 2.76 3.70
CA ARG A 18 3.78 2.18 3.63
C ARG A 18 3.57 1.35 2.36
N VAL A 19 3.93 1.90 1.22
CA VAL A 19 3.77 1.19 -0.07
C VAL A 19 4.64 -0.05 -0.12
N PHE A 20 5.90 0.05 0.28
CA PHE A 20 6.81 -1.08 0.31
C PHE A 20 6.34 -2.18 1.26
N TRP A 21 5.89 -1.81 2.45
CA TRP A 21 5.34 -2.75 3.42
C TRP A 21 4.08 -3.44 2.91
N LEU A 22 3.17 -2.70 2.28
CA LEU A 22 1.96 -3.28 1.66
C LEU A 22 2.31 -4.28 0.57
N LEU A 23 3.20 -3.94 -0.34
CA LEU A 23 3.65 -4.86 -1.40
C LEU A 23 4.29 -6.12 -0.83
N ALA A 24 5.07 -5.99 0.24
CA ALA A 24 5.66 -7.13 0.93
C ALA A 24 4.61 -8.05 1.57
N ARG A 25 3.51 -7.48 2.05
CA ARG A 25 2.44 -8.22 2.72
C ARG A 25 1.47 -8.89 1.76
N ILE A 26 1.08 -8.20 0.70
CA ILE A 26 0.06 -8.72 -0.23
C ILE A 26 0.63 -9.77 -1.19
N ASP A 27 1.93 -9.76 -1.42
CA ASP A 27 2.62 -10.62 -2.40
C ASP A 27 1.98 -10.59 -3.80
N GLU A 28 1.47 -9.41 -4.17
CA GLU A 28 0.83 -9.14 -5.44
C GLU A 28 1.34 -7.82 -6.02
N ARG A 29 1.19 -7.65 -7.32
CA ARG A 29 1.48 -6.39 -7.99
C ARG A 29 0.34 -5.38 -7.79
N ILE A 30 0.67 -4.09 -7.82
CA ILE A 30 -0.27 -2.98 -7.70
C ILE A 30 -0.03 -1.95 -8.80
N CYS A 31 -1.08 -1.43 -9.41
CA CYS A 31 -0.96 -0.32 -10.35
C CYS A 31 -1.09 1.04 -9.64
N VAL A 32 -0.73 2.11 -10.36
CA VAL A 32 -0.80 3.48 -9.81
C VAL A 32 -2.23 3.84 -9.38
N ALA A 33 -3.24 3.45 -10.16
CA ALA A 33 -4.64 3.73 -9.82
C ALA A 33 -5.06 3.07 -8.50
N GLU A 34 -4.65 1.84 -8.27
CA GLU A 34 -4.90 1.13 -7.02
C GLU A 34 -4.14 1.76 -5.85
N ALA A 35 -2.87 2.14 -6.06
CA ALA A 35 -2.07 2.83 -5.05
C ALA A 35 -2.68 4.18 -4.65
N MET A 36 -3.22 4.94 -5.61
CA MET A 36 -3.94 6.19 -5.32
C MET A 36 -5.09 5.98 -4.35
N ASP A 37 -5.92 5.00 -4.61
CA ASP A 37 -7.10 4.69 -3.80
C ASP A 37 -6.73 4.15 -2.42
N VAL A 38 -5.73 3.28 -2.35
CA VAL A 38 -5.25 2.69 -1.09
C VAL A 38 -4.62 3.73 -0.17
N LEU A 39 -3.81 4.61 -0.72
CA LEU A 39 -3.10 5.65 0.03
C LEU A 39 -3.92 6.93 0.25
N GLY A 40 -4.97 7.12 -0.53
CA GLY A 40 -5.70 8.40 -0.57
C GLY A 40 -4.87 9.53 -1.17
N GLU A 41 -4.00 9.22 -2.14
CA GLU A 41 -3.06 10.16 -2.75
C GLU A 41 -3.46 10.51 -4.18
N SER A 42 -2.98 11.67 -4.66
CA SER A 42 -3.10 12.06 -6.06
C SER A 42 -2.29 11.13 -6.97
N HIS A 43 -2.60 11.12 -8.26
CA HIS A 43 -1.80 10.40 -9.25
C HIS A 43 -0.33 10.83 -9.21
N TYR A 44 -0.09 12.13 -9.10
CA TYR A 44 1.26 12.68 -9.04
C TYR A 44 2.05 12.12 -7.84
N ASN A 45 1.46 12.13 -6.65
CA ASN A 45 2.12 11.64 -5.43
C ASN A 45 2.30 10.12 -5.45
N ALA A 46 1.26 9.36 -5.81
CA ALA A 46 1.36 7.90 -5.90
C ALA A 46 2.41 7.46 -6.94
N SER A 47 2.43 8.10 -8.09
CA SER A 47 3.42 7.84 -9.13
C SER A 47 4.86 8.16 -8.67
N ARG A 48 5.06 9.27 -7.97
CA ARG A 48 6.37 9.63 -7.40
C ARG A 48 6.86 8.61 -6.37
N ILE A 49 5.98 8.17 -5.49
CA ILE A 49 6.30 7.16 -4.47
C ILE A 49 6.79 5.88 -5.15
N LEU A 50 6.02 5.36 -6.09
CA LEU A 50 6.35 4.12 -6.81
C LEU A 50 7.63 4.25 -7.65
N LYS A 51 7.80 5.36 -8.34
CA LYS A 51 9.03 5.62 -9.12
C LYS A 51 10.26 5.76 -8.24
N SER A 52 10.14 6.38 -7.08
CA SER A 52 11.26 6.50 -6.13
C SER A 52 11.69 5.13 -5.60
N LEU A 53 10.74 4.25 -5.29
CA LEU A 53 11.04 2.88 -4.90
C LEU A 53 11.70 2.09 -6.04
N LYS A 54 11.25 2.28 -7.27
CA LYS A 54 11.87 1.67 -8.45
C LYS A 54 13.29 2.15 -8.67
N GLN A 55 13.54 3.45 -8.56
CA GLN A 55 14.90 4.02 -8.71
C GLN A 55 15.88 3.49 -7.67
N ALA A 56 15.39 3.21 -6.46
CA ALA A 56 16.20 2.60 -5.41
C ALA A 56 16.40 1.07 -5.59
N GLY A 57 15.78 0.46 -6.60
CA GLY A 57 15.86 -0.97 -6.85
C GLY A 57 15.00 -1.82 -5.93
N LEU A 58 14.06 -1.23 -5.22
CA LEU A 58 13.18 -1.92 -4.26
C LEU A 58 11.96 -2.57 -4.90
N VAL A 59 11.51 -2.02 -6.02
CA VAL A 59 10.38 -2.54 -6.79
C VAL A 59 10.73 -2.59 -8.28
N THR A 60 10.02 -3.44 -8.99
CA THR A 60 10.03 -3.51 -10.46
C THR A 60 8.73 -3.00 -11.02
N ALA A 61 8.76 -2.52 -12.27
CA ALA A 61 7.58 -2.03 -12.97
C ALA A 61 7.40 -2.80 -14.28
N GLU A 62 6.17 -3.17 -14.58
CA GLU A 62 5.79 -3.85 -15.81
C GLU A 62 4.54 -3.19 -16.38
N ARG A 63 4.56 -2.90 -17.68
CA ARG A 63 3.43 -2.29 -18.38
C ARG A 63 2.56 -3.38 -19.03
N GLU A 64 1.26 -3.34 -18.71
CA GLU A 64 0.25 -4.15 -19.37
C GLU A 64 -0.88 -3.23 -19.87
N GLY A 65 -0.97 -3.06 -21.19
CA GLY A 65 -1.93 -2.14 -21.79
C GLY A 65 -1.73 -0.70 -21.29
N LYS A 66 -2.77 -0.11 -20.72
CA LYS A 66 -2.76 1.23 -20.12
C LYS A 66 -2.26 1.25 -18.66
N TRP A 67 -2.08 0.08 -18.05
CA TRP A 67 -1.67 -0.04 -16.65
C TRP A 67 -0.18 -0.26 -16.53
N VAL A 68 0.44 0.35 -15.52
CA VAL A 68 1.77 0.02 -15.06
C VAL A 68 1.65 -0.60 -13.69
N PHE A 69 2.12 -1.84 -13.56
CA PHE A 69 2.12 -2.59 -12.31
C PHE A 69 3.48 -2.56 -11.65
N TYR A 70 3.48 -2.40 -10.35
CA TYR A 70 4.67 -2.44 -9.51
C TYR A 70 4.60 -3.65 -8.60
N SER A 71 5.73 -4.33 -8.45
CA SER A 71 5.86 -5.52 -7.61
C SER A 71 7.23 -5.61 -6.96
N LEU A 72 7.34 -6.42 -5.92
CA LEU A 72 8.63 -6.72 -5.31
C LEU A 72 9.34 -7.79 -6.12
N PRO A 73 10.62 -7.55 -6.51
CA PRO A 73 11.46 -8.62 -7.03
C PRO A 73 11.80 -9.59 -5.90
N ALA A 74 11.96 -10.87 -6.22
CA ALA A 74 12.48 -11.86 -5.28
C ALA A 74 13.97 -11.54 -4.99
N PRO A 75 14.34 -11.20 -3.74
CA PRO A 75 15.72 -10.91 -3.42
C PRO A 75 16.56 -12.18 -3.37
N LEU A 76 17.85 -12.05 -3.69
CA LEU A 76 18.80 -13.15 -3.50
C LEU A 76 18.87 -13.55 -2.02
N ALA A 77 18.80 -14.84 -1.74
CA ALA A 77 18.89 -15.35 -0.38
C ALA A 77 20.19 -14.88 0.30
N GLY A 78 20.07 -14.41 1.55
CA GLY A 78 21.19 -13.90 2.32
C GLY A 78 21.71 -12.52 1.91
N SER A 79 21.09 -11.86 0.92
CA SER A 79 21.46 -10.51 0.50
C SER A 79 20.99 -9.44 1.50
N PHE A 80 21.57 -8.25 1.40
CA PHE A 80 21.10 -7.08 2.14
C PHE A 80 19.60 -6.83 1.92
N HIS A 81 19.13 -6.90 0.69
CA HIS A 81 17.72 -6.72 0.35
C HIS A 81 16.82 -7.78 0.98
N ALA A 82 17.26 -9.03 1.05
CA ALA A 82 16.52 -10.10 1.71
C ALA A 82 16.35 -9.85 3.21
N HIS A 83 17.41 -9.45 3.89
CA HIS A 83 17.37 -9.10 5.31
C HIS A 83 16.54 -7.85 5.57
N LEU A 84 16.66 -6.84 4.72
CA LEU A 84 15.87 -5.62 4.81
C LEU A 84 14.37 -5.92 4.63
N LEU A 85 14.00 -6.74 3.66
CA LEU A 85 12.62 -7.15 3.44
C LEU A 85 12.04 -7.83 4.69
N LYS A 86 12.79 -8.73 5.31
CA LYS A 86 12.38 -9.38 6.57
C LYS A 86 12.19 -8.36 7.70
N ALA A 87 13.10 -7.40 7.81
CA ALA A 87 13.00 -6.34 8.82
C ALA A 87 11.75 -5.48 8.61
N ILE A 88 11.44 -5.10 7.38
CA ILE A 88 10.24 -4.33 7.05
C ILE A 88 8.98 -5.14 7.32
N GLN A 89 8.95 -6.41 6.96
CA GLN A 89 7.81 -7.30 7.23
C GLN A 89 7.56 -7.51 8.74
N ALA A 90 8.58 -7.33 9.57
CA ALA A 90 8.47 -7.41 11.02
C ALA A 90 7.82 -6.17 11.65
N ILE A 91 7.62 -5.08 10.92
CA ILE A 91 6.86 -3.92 11.42
C ILE A 91 5.42 -4.37 11.68
N PRO A 92 4.88 -4.10 12.89
CA PRO A 92 3.54 -4.58 13.25
C PRO A 92 2.45 -4.07 12.30
N ALA A 93 1.54 -4.96 11.93
CA ALA A 93 0.43 -4.66 11.02
C ALA A 93 -0.49 -3.56 11.56
N GLU A 94 -0.56 -3.37 12.87
CA GLU A 94 -1.35 -2.33 13.52
C GLU A 94 -0.97 -0.92 13.05
N ASN A 95 0.30 -0.71 12.67
CA ASN A 95 0.77 0.56 12.12
C ASN A 95 0.17 0.90 10.75
N PHE A 96 -0.39 -0.10 10.06
CA PHE A 96 -0.89 0.02 8.69
C PHE A 96 -2.34 -0.47 8.54
N SER A 97 -3.12 -0.45 9.60
CA SER A 97 -4.47 -1.05 9.62
C SER A 97 -5.42 -0.44 8.58
N GLU A 98 -5.37 0.86 8.37
CA GLU A 98 -6.21 1.53 7.36
C GLU A 98 -5.75 1.19 5.94
N GLU A 99 -4.47 1.18 5.69
CA GLU A 99 -3.91 0.82 4.38
C GLU A 99 -4.21 -0.63 4.03
N ILE A 100 -4.07 -1.55 4.96
CA ILE A 100 -4.42 -2.97 4.77
C ILE A 100 -5.88 -3.10 4.36
N LYS A 101 -6.77 -2.45 5.08
CA LYS A 101 -8.20 -2.49 4.81
C LYS A 101 -8.56 -1.94 3.44
N ARG A 102 -8.04 -0.77 3.10
CA ARG A 102 -8.24 -0.15 1.80
C ARG A 102 -7.66 -1.01 0.67
N CYS A 103 -6.50 -1.60 0.90
CA CYS A 103 -5.86 -2.50 -0.05
C CYS A 103 -6.72 -3.74 -0.31
N GLN A 104 -7.23 -4.39 0.72
CA GLN A 104 -8.12 -5.54 0.59
C GLN A 104 -9.39 -5.19 -0.20
N LEU A 105 -10.02 -4.07 0.13
CA LEU A 105 -11.21 -3.60 -0.59
C LEU A 105 -10.90 -3.29 -2.07
N ARG A 106 -9.79 -2.62 -2.32
CA ARG A 106 -9.40 -2.21 -3.68
C ARG A 106 -9.03 -3.39 -4.56
N LEU A 107 -8.25 -4.33 -4.06
CA LEU A 107 -7.89 -5.55 -4.77
C LEU A 107 -9.10 -6.47 -5.01
N GLY A 108 -10.07 -6.45 -4.08
CA GLY A 108 -11.36 -7.14 -4.26
C GLY A 108 -12.19 -6.65 -5.44
N MET A 109 -11.88 -5.48 -6.00
CA MET A 109 -12.54 -4.93 -7.20
C MET A 109 -11.92 -5.43 -8.51
N ARG A 110 -10.85 -6.21 -8.46
CA ARG A 110 -10.29 -6.86 -9.64
C ARG A 110 -11.22 -7.95 -10.15
N GLU A 111 -11.28 -8.10 -11.47
CA GLU A 111 -11.95 -9.23 -12.11
C GLU A 111 -10.91 -10.18 -12.69
N HIS A 112 -11.01 -11.47 -12.34
CA HIS A 112 -10.05 -12.50 -12.76
C HIS A 112 -8.59 -12.12 -12.48
N GLY A 113 -8.36 -11.42 -11.35
CA GLY A 113 -7.03 -10.93 -10.98
C GLY A 113 -6.54 -9.72 -11.77
N GLU A 114 -7.37 -9.13 -12.63
CA GLU A 114 -7.03 -7.98 -13.47
C GLU A 114 -7.65 -6.69 -12.94
N CYS A 115 -6.87 -5.61 -13.00
CA CYS A 115 -7.36 -4.27 -12.69
C CYS A 115 -8.29 -3.80 -13.83
N ILE A 116 -9.55 -3.52 -13.50
CA ILE A 116 -10.56 -3.05 -14.46
C ILE A 116 -11.09 -1.67 -14.15
N VAL A 117 -10.82 -1.17 -12.95
CA VAL A 117 -11.39 0.07 -12.42
C VAL A 117 -10.29 1.11 -12.24
N GLY A 118 -10.51 2.29 -12.79
CA GLY A 118 -9.63 3.44 -12.59
C GLY A 118 -9.66 3.97 -11.16
N ALA A 119 -8.75 4.91 -10.86
CA ALA A 119 -8.69 5.56 -9.56
C ALA A 119 -9.91 6.44 -9.29
N ASP A 120 -10.27 6.56 -8.01
CA ASP A 120 -11.35 7.43 -7.52
C ASP A 120 -12.68 7.25 -8.26
N SER A 121 -12.98 6.00 -8.64
CA SER A 121 -14.25 5.65 -9.29
C SER A 121 -15.43 5.69 -8.33
N ASP A 122 -16.64 5.82 -8.85
CA ASP A 122 -17.86 5.76 -8.04
C ASP A 122 -17.97 4.43 -7.31
N ALA A 123 -17.57 3.33 -7.95
CA ALA A 123 -17.54 2.00 -7.33
C ALA A 123 -16.59 1.97 -6.12
N TRP A 124 -15.41 2.56 -6.24
CA TRP A 124 -14.45 2.68 -5.14
C TRP A 124 -15.00 3.55 -3.99
N ARG A 125 -15.55 4.72 -4.31
CA ARG A 125 -16.13 5.62 -3.32
C ARG A 125 -17.24 4.93 -2.52
N ASN A 126 -18.10 4.19 -3.19
CA ASN A 126 -19.19 3.45 -2.54
C ASN A 126 -18.65 2.38 -1.58
N VAL A 127 -17.69 1.56 -2.02
CA VAL A 127 -17.11 0.48 -1.21
C VAL A 127 -16.34 1.05 -0.01
N SER A 128 -15.52 2.06 -0.21
CA SER A 128 -14.72 2.69 0.84
C SER A 128 -15.56 3.40 1.88
N THR A 129 -16.64 4.07 1.47
CA THR A 129 -17.57 4.78 2.37
C THR A 129 -18.38 3.80 3.22
N GLN A 130 -18.91 2.73 2.63
CA GLN A 130 -19.65 1.71 3.37
C GLN A 130 -18.79 1.04 4.45
N ALA A 131 -17.51 0.83 4.17
CA ALA A 131 -16.59 0.27 5.13
C ALA A 131 -16.29 1.22 6.31
N GLN A 132 -16.33 2.54 6.10
CA GLN A 132 -16.18 3.53 7.17
C GLN A 132 -17.43 3.63 8.04
N THR A 133 -18.62 3.54 7.43
CA THR A 133 -19.90 3.63 8.16
C THR A 133 -20.09 2.47 9.13
N LYS A 134 -19.65 1.28 8.79
CA LYS A 134 -19.70 0.09 9.67
C LYS A 134 -18.77 0.19 10.89
N ARG A 135 -17.92 1.20 10.96
CA ARG A 135 -16.93 1.41 12.03
C ARG A 135 -17.31 2.47 13.07
N LYS A 136 -18.45 3.16 12.96
CA LYS A 136 -18.88 4.05 14.06
C LYS A 136 -19.16 3.19 15.28
N PRO A 137 -18.36 3.25 16.34
CA PRO A 137 -18.75 2.59 17.61
C PRO A 137 -20.02 3.26 18.10
N ALA A 138 -20.94 2.45 18.56
CA ALA A 138 -22.09 2.95 19.33
C ALA A 138 -21.55 3.90 20.40
N ALA A 139 -22.11 5.12 20.45
CA ALA A 139 -21.74 6.12 21.42
C ALA A 139 -21.77 5.50 22.81
N ARG A 140 -20.61 5.42 23.47
CA ARG A 140 -20.48 5.00 24.85
C ARG A 140 -21.33 5.96 25.68
N LYS A 141 -22.51 5.51 26.13
CA LYS A 141 -23.28 6.25 27.12
C LYS A 141 -22.39 6.43 28.33
N ARG A 142 -21.98 7.66 28.57
CA ARG A 142 -21.34 8.02 29.84
C ARG A 142 -22.43 7.80 30.91
N HIS A 143 -22.24 6.78 31.70
CA HIS A 143 -22.93 6.71 32.96
C HIS A 143 -22.32 7.80 33.84
N THR A 144 -23.03 8.90 33.96
CA THR A 144 -22.83 9.86 35.05
C THR A 144 -23.43 9.20 36.26
N GLU A 145 -22.62 8.51 37.03
CA GLU A 145 -22.99 8.26 38.42
C GLU A 145 -22.87 9.61 39.14
N VAL A 146 -24.01 10.17 39.45
CA VAL A 146 -24.14 11.27 40.40
C VAL A 146 -24.30 10.61 41.76
N VAL A 147 -23.28 10.76 42.59
CA VAL A 147 -23.37 10.46 44.01
C VAL A 147 -23.92 11.70 44.70
#